data_a64e4374ed4b778f2c3a7919582a4e1e
#
_entry.id   a64e4374ed4b778f2c3a7919582a4e1e
#
_cell.length_a   1.000
_cell.length_b   1.000
_cell.length_c   1.000
_cell.angle_alpha   90.00
_cell.angle_beta   90.00
_cell.angle_gamma   90.00
#
_symmetry.space_group_name_H-M   'P 1'
#
loop_
_entity.id
_entity.type
_entity.pdbx_description
1 polymer ?
#
loop_
_entity_poly.entity_id
_entity_poly.type
_entity_poly.pdbx_seq_one_letter_code
_entity_poly.pdbx_strand_id
1 'polypeptide(L)'
;LAQSVREFLAKEDFVEIETPLLMKYTPGGARNYLVPSRVHPGKFYALPQSPQLFKQLLMVAGMEKYFQIAKCLRDEDLRADRQPEFTQLDVEMSFIEQDDVFHIVERVMKEIFKEVLNKDLKIPFRRLPYEEVMKKYGSDKPDLRKETGEEYSFTWIVDFPLFEYSKEEKRFVAAHHPFCMPNDLKLFEEDPTKVKGKTYDLVLNGTELLSGSIRVHNPEIQMTKERKKKLNRLKRLLINVFLIYQKRGQHRAK
;
A
#
# COMPACT_ATOMS: atom_id res chain seq x y z
N LEU A 1 17.08 -11.84 -7.79
CA LEU A 1 15.78 -11.17 -7.57
C LEU A 1 15.95 -9.66 -7.41
N ALA A 2 16.65 -9.13 -6.37
CA ALA A 2 16.78 -7.69 -6.15
C ALA A 2 17.43 -6.95 -7.35
N GLN A 3 18.43 -7.58 -7.99
CA GLN A 3 19.09 -7.02 -9.17
C GLN A 3 18.13 -6.94 -10.38
N SER A 4 17.36 -7.99 -10.67
CA SER A 4 16.37 -8.02 -11.76
C SER A 4 15.30 -6.92 -11.56
N VAL A 5 14.84 -6.72 -10.30
CA VAL A 5 13.91 -5.64 -9.96
C VAL A 5 14.49 -4.27 -10.27
N ARG A 6 15.75 -4.00 -9.86
CA ARG A 6 16.43 -2.72 -10.12
C ARG A 6 16.57 -2.44 -11.60
N GLU A 7 17.03 -3.43 -12.35
CA GLU A 7 17.24 -3.30 -13.79
C GLU A 7 15.93 -3.06 -14.54
N PHE A 8 14.85 -3.76 -14.14
CA PHE A 8 13.55 -3.57 -14.74
C PHE A 8 12.97 -2.19 -14.41
N LEU A 9 12.91 -1.81 -13.13
CA LEU A 9 12.31 -0.54 -12.72
C LEU A 9 13.10 0.68 -13.22
N ALA A 10 14.43 0.58 -13.31
CA ALA A 10 15.25 1.64 -13.93
C ALA A 10 14.91 1.85 -15.42
N LYS A 11 14.63 0.79 -16.18
CA LYS A 11 14.16 0.88 -17.58
C LYS A 11 12.76 1.49 -17.71
N GLU A 12 11.96 1.43 -16.65
CA GLU A 12 10.62 2.02 -16.58
C GLU A 12 10.63 3.44 -15.94
N ASP A 13 11.80 4.08 -15.87
CA ASP A 13 12.03 5.43 -15.35
C ASP A 13 11.74 5.59 -13.84
N PHE A 14 11.80 4.51 -13.07
CA PHE A 14 11.74 4.60 -11.62
C PHE A 14 13.08 5.01 -11.02
N VAL A 15 13.04 5.86 -10.02
CA VAL A 15 14.21 6.29 -9.25
C VAL A 15 14.28 5.50 -7.94
N GLU A 16 15.39 4.80 -7.70
CA GLU A 16 15.65 4.16 -6.42
C GLU A 16 16.15 5.20 -5.41
N ILE A 17 15.45 5.30 -4.27
CA ILE A 17 15.82 6.26 -3.22
C ILE A 17 15.83 5.54 -1.88
N GLU A 18 16.98 5.54 -1.21
CA GLU A 18 17.12 5.05 0.15
C GLU A 18 16.67 6.11 1.16
N THR A 19 15.88 5.69 2.14
CA THR A 19 15.31 6.57 3.16
C THR A 19 15.88 6.28 4.54
N PRO A 20 15.93 7.28 5.47
CA PRO A 20 16.45 7.08 6.81
C PRO A 20 15.69 6.04 7.63
N LEU A 21 16.42 5.24 8.41
CA LEU A 21 15.86 4.30 9.39
C LEU A 21 15.55 4.97 10.73
N LEU A 22 16.33 5.95 11.16
CA LEU A 22 16.06 6.71 12.39
C LEU A 22 15.09 7.85 12.06
N MET A 23 13.82 7.68 12.44
CA MET A 23 12.77 8.63 12.09
C MET A 23 11.94 9.03 13.31
N LYS A 24 11.09 10.01 13.12
CA LYS A 24 10.06 10.35 14.10
C LYS A 24 8.98 9.25 14.12
N TYR A 25 8.46 8.92 15.31
CA TYR A 25 7.32 8.03 15.42
C TYR A 25 6.18 8.46 14.49
N THR A 26 5.68 7.52 13.70
CA THR A 26 4.50 7.67 12.85
C THR A 26 3.50 6.58 13.21
N PRO A 27 2.22 6.92 13.46
CA PRO A 27 1.22 5.90 13.70
C PRO A 27 1.03 5.05 12.43
N GLY A 28 1.08 3.74 12.61
CA GLY A 28 0.84 2.73 11.57
C GLY A 28 -0.05 1.62 12.09
N GLY A 29 -0.18 0.52 11.34
CA GLY A 29 -0.92 -0.67 11.75
C GLY A 29 -0.23 -1.49 12.83
N ALA A 30 1.10 -1.37 12.96
CA ALA A 30 1.93 -2.10 13.90
C ALA A 30 2.51 -1.19 15.01
N ARG A 31 3.13 -1.80 16.03
CA ARG A 31 3.97 -1.05 16.98
C ARG A 31 5.35 -0.79 16.35
N ASN A 32 5.95 0.36 16.73
CA ASN A 32 7.30 0.71 16.28
C ASN A 32 8.34 0.24 17.31
N TYR A 33 9.47 -0.28 16.84
CA TYR A 33 10.67 -0.36 17.65
C TYR A 33 11.20 1.04 17.95
N LEU A 34 11.61 1.29 19.19
CA LEU A 34 12.09 2.60 19.65
C LEU A 34 13.59 2.54 19.92
N VAL A 35 14.30 3.57 19.48
CA VAL A 35 15.74 3.75 19.75
C VAL A 35 15.91 4.98 20.65
N PRO A 36 16.45 4.83 21.87
CA PRO A 36 16.67 5.97 22.77
C PRO A 36 17.64 6.99 22.16
N SER A 37 17.31 8.28 22.31
CA SER A 37 18.21 9.36 21.88
C SER A 37 19.24 9.65 22.96
N ARG A 38 20.53 9.49 22.64
CA ARG A 38 21.64 9.87 23.54
C ARG A 38 21.71 11.40 23.73
N VAL A 39 21.38 12.15 22.68
CA VAL A 39 21.51 13.63 22.68
C VAL A 39 20.35 14.30 23.41
N HIS A 40 19.17 13.67 23.39
CA HIS A 40 17.94 14.24 23.99
C HIS A 40 17.37 13.25 25.01
N PRO A 41 17.75 13.34 26.31
CA PRO A 41 17.22 12.45 27.35
C PRO A 41 15.68 12.41 27.36
N GLY A 42 15.12 11.20 27.51
CA GLY A 42 13.67 10.97 27.50
C GLY A 42 12.99 11.06 26.13
N LYS A 43 13.76 11.25 25.04
CA LYS A 43 13.25 11.19 23.66
C LYS A 43 13.75 9.96 22.93
N PHE A 44 12.98 9.55 21.92
CA PHE A 44 13.23 8.33 21.14
C PHE A 44 13.09 8.61 19.64
N TYR A 45 13.90 7.92 18.86
CA TYR A 45 13.62 7.68 17.46
C TYR A 45 12.74 6.45 17.33
N ALA A 46 12.02 6.33 16.20
CA ALA A 46 11.31 5.12 15.84
C ALA A 46 11.96 4.49 14.60
N LEU A 47 11.95 3.17 14.53
CA LEU A 47 12.32 2.45 13.32
C LEU A 47 11.11 2.35 12.39
N PRO A 48 11.29 2.39 11.05
CA PRO A 48 10.19 2.46 10.11
C PRO A 48 9.45 1.13 9.98
N GLN A 49 8.12 1.18 10.01
CA GLN A 49 7.27 0.06 9.61
C GLN A 49 7.25 -0.12 8.08
N SER A 50 7.46 0.95 7.37
CA SER A 50 7.68 1.10 5.92
C SER A 50 8.14 2.55 5.65
N PRO A 51 8.67 2.88 4.47
CA PRO A 51 9.09 4.24 4.11
C PRO A 51 7.92 5.18 3.80
N GLN A 52 6.71 4.92 4.33
CA GLN A 52 5.46 5.58 3.97
C GLN A 52 5.50 7.11 4.03
N LEU A 53 6.10 7.69 5.08
CA LEU A 53 6.21 9.15 5.21
C LEU A 53 7.13 9.74 4.13
N PHE A 54 8.26 9.09 3.90
CA PHE A 54 9.27 9.58 2.96
C PHE A 54 8.81 9.46 1.52
N LYS A 55 8.20 8.34 1.10
CA LYS A 55 7.71 8.20 -0.26
C LYS A 55 6.61 9.21 -0.60
N GLN A 56 5.76 9.57 0.37
CA GLN A 56 4.79 10.65 0.19
C GLN A 56 5.47 12.02 0.00
N LEU A 57 6.52 12.31 0.77
CA LEU A 57 7.32 13.52 0.61
C LEU A 57 8.03 13.56 -0.75
N LEU A 58 8.52 12.43 -1.23
CA LEU A 58 9.14 12.32 -2.56
C LEU A 58 8.14 12.59 -3.68
N MET A 59 6.91 12.07 -3.58
CA MET A 59 5.84 12.40 -4.53
C MET A 59 5.53 13.91 -4.52
N VAL A 60 5.45 14.53 -3.33
CA VAL A 60 5.28 16.01 -3.20
C VAL A 60 6.44 16.76 -3.81
N ALA A 61 7.65 16.25 -3.70
CA ALA A 61 8.86 16.84 -4.29
C ALA A 61 8.94 16.69 -5.83
N GLY A 62 8.04 15.90 -6.44
CA GLY A 62 7.97 15.68 -7.88
C GLY A 62 8.73 14.45 -8.38
N MET A 63 9.04 13.52 -7.51
CA MET A 63 9.59 12.20 -7.86
C MET A 63 8.45 11.29 -8.31
N GLU A 64 8.03 11.42 -9.56
CA GLU A 64 6.79 10.80 -10.07
C GLU A 64 6.78 9.26 -10.04
N LYS A 65 7.95 8.64 -10.10
CA LYS A 65 8.13 7.17 -10.02
C LYS A 65 9.27 6.86 -9.07
N TYR A 66 8.94 6.32 -7.92
CA TYR A 66 9.88 5.96 -6.86
C TYR A 66 9.81 4.47 -6.57
N PHE A 67 10.96 3.86 -6.24
CA PHE A 67 11.01 2.58 -5.55
C PHE A 67 12.16 2.53 -4.54
N GLN A 68 12.05 1.57 -3.63
CA GLN A 68 13.08 1.24 -2.66
C GLN A 68 13.00 -0.23 -2.28
N ILE A 69 14.13 -0.90 -2.16
CA ILE A 69 14.24 -2.19 -1.47
C ILE A 69 14.44 -1.88 0.02
N ALA A 70 13.32 -1.68 0.71
CA ALA A 70 13.26 -1.09 2.03
C ALA A 70 13.34 -2.11 3.16
N LYS A 71 14.12 -1.80 4.19
CA LYS A 71 14.05 -2.51 5.47
C LYS A 71 12.85 -2.01 6.26
N CYS A 72 11.97 -2.95 6.67
CA CYS A 72 10.77 -2.69 7.44
C CYS A 72 10.84 -3.43 8.76
N LEU A 73 10.47 -2.73 9.83
CA LEU A 73 10.55 -3.25 11.20
C LEU A 73 9.19 -3.06 11.89
N ARG A 74 8.59 -4.15 12.35
CA ARG A 74 7.28 -4.14 13.02
C ARG A 74 7.35 -4.95 14.30
N ASP A 75 7.07 -4.32 15.43
CA ASP A 75 6.96 -4.98 16.74
C ASP A 75 5.57 -5.60 16.87
N GLU A 76 5.43 -6.78 16.27
CA GLU A 76 4.20 -7.59 16.26
C GLU A 76 4.51 -9.02 16.69
N ASP A 77 3.47 -9.76 17.04
CA ASP A 77 3.58 -11.17 17.37
C ASP A 77 4.04 -11.98 16.15
N LEU A 78 5.00 -12.86 16.36
CA LEU A 78 5.53 -13.73 15.31
C LEU A 78 4.46 -14.69 14.81
N ARG A 79 4.41 -14.85 13.49
CA ARG A 79 3.58 -15.85 12.81
C ARG A 79 4.41 -16.52 11.72
N ALA A 80 3.89 -17.60 11.14
CA ALA A 80 4.59 -18.33 10.09
C ALA A 80 4.97 -17.45 8.89
N ASP A 81 4.14 -16.43 8.59
CA ASP A 81 4.27 -15.49 7.47
C ASP A 81 4.70 -14.06 7.90
N ARG A 82 5.03 -13.84 9.20
CA ARG A 82 5.37 -12.50 9.72
C ARG A 82 6.64 -12.53 10.53
N GLN A 83 7.60 -11.72 10.09
CA GLN A 83 8.87 -11.48 10.79
C GLN A 83 8.94 -10.03 11.29
N PRO A 84 9.62 -9.78 12.43
CA PRO A 84 9.73 -8.43 13.00
C PRO A 84 10.59 -7.51 12.14
N GLU A 85 11.52 -8.08 11.38
CA GLU A 85 12.34 -7.41 10.38
C GLU A 85 12.22 -8.14 9.05
N PHE A 86 11.88 -7.41 7.99
CA PHE A 86 11.76 -7.96 6.65
C PHE A 86 12.07 -6.89 5.60
N THR A 87 12.20 -7.34 4.35
CA THR A 87 12.50 -6.44 3.23
C THR A 87 11.28 -6.35 2.31
N GLN A 88 10.88 -5.12 1.95
CA GLN A 88 9.84 -4.86 0.96
C GLN A 88 10.43 -4.23 -0.30
N LEU A 89 9.91 -4.62 -1.45
CA LEU A 89 9.94 -3.75 -2.61
C LEU A 89 8.80 -2.74 -2.43
N ASP A 90 9.16 -1.51 -2.09
CA ASP A 90 8.20 -0.41 -1.93
C ASP A 90 8.20 0.46 -3.19
N VAL A 91 7.02 0.71 -3.74
CA VAL A 91 6.83 1.45 -4.99
C VAL A 91 5.77 2.52 -4.79
N GLU A 92 6.01 3.71 -5.31
CA GLU A 92 5.01 4.78 -5.34
C GLU A 92 5.06 5.50 -6.71
N MET A 93 3.87 5.79 -7.25
CA MET A 93 3.72 6.49 -8.53
C MET A 93 2.70 7.61 -8.42
N SER A 94 2.91 8.68 -9.19
CA SER A 94 2.01 9.83 -9.27
C SER A 94 1.22 9.83 -10.57
N PHE A 95 0.01 10.43 -10.55
CA PHE A 95 -0.83 10.68 -11.73
C PHE A 95 -1.28 9.41 -12.45
N ILE A 96 -1.55 8.35 -11.70
CA ILE A 96 -1.91 7.03 -12.20
C ILE A 96 -3.29 6.58 -11.71
N GLU A 97 -3.87 5.62 -12.46
CA GLU A 97 -5.00 4.83 -12.05
C GLU A 97 -4.57 3.43 -11.58
N GLN A 98 -5.50 2.65 -11.07
CA GLN A 98 -5.25 1.31 -10.52
C GLN A 98 -4.66 0.34 -11.56
N ASP A 99 -5.12 0.44 -12.81
CA ASP A 99 -4.65 -0.42 -13.90
C ASP A 99 -3.17 -0.17 -14.26
N ASP A 100 -2.67 1.05 -14.08
CA ASP A 100 -1.25 1.36 -14.30
C ASP A 100 -0.37 0.62 -13.29
N VAL A 101 -0.83 0.51 -12.03
CA VAL A 101 -0.14 -0.29 -11.01
C VAL A 101 -0.13 -1.77 -11.38
N PHE A 102 -1.29 -2.30 -11.77
CA PHE A 102 -1.37 -3.71 -12.18
C PHE A 102 -0.43 -4.01 -13.33
N HIS A 103 -0.43 -3.15 -14.35
CA HIS A 103 0.44 -3.30 -15.51
C HIS A 103 1.93 -3.34 -15.13
N ILE A 104 2.40 -2.40 -14.31
CA ILE A 104 3.82 -2.37 -13.92
C ILE A 104 4.19 -3.56 -13.05
N VAL A 105 3.34 -3.93 -12.06
CA VAL A 105 3.59 -5.05 -11.16
C VAL A 105 3.61 -6.38 -11.90
N GLU A 106 2.66 -6.62 -12.80
CA GLU A 106 2.61 -7.84 -13.61
C GLU A 106 3.87 -8.02 -14.47
N ARG A 107 4.38 -6.94 -15.04
CA ARG A 107 5.63 -6.95 -15.81
C ARG A 107 6.85 -7.17 -14.91
N VAL A 108 6.89 -6.60 -13.71
CA VAL A 108 7.93 -6.89 -12.71
C VAL A 108 7.93 -8.36 -12.35
N MET A 109 6.75 -8.94 -12.05
CA MET A 109 6.62 -10.36 -11.70
C MET A 109 7.04 -11.25 -12.87
N LYS A 110 6.62 -10.93 -14.08
CA LYS A 110 7.03 -11.67 -15.30
C LYS A 110 8.54 -11.67 -15.48
N GLU A 111 9.19 -10.51 -15.32
CA GLU A 111 10.65 -10.40 -15.44
C GLU A 111 11.38 -11.19 -14.34
N ILE A 112 10.96 -11.06 -13.07
CA ILE A 112 11.53 -11.83 -11.97
C ILE A 112 11.43 -13.33 -12.21
N PHE A 113 10.27 -13.82 -12.61
CA PHE A 113 10.04 -15.24 -12.83
C PHE A 113 10.87 -15.79 -14.01
N LYS A 114 10.99 -14.98 -15.06
CA LYS A 114 11.84 -15.31 -16.21
C LYS A 114 13.31 -15.37 -15.83
N GLU A 115 13.84 -14.33 -15.19
CA GLU A 115 15.26 -14.19 -14.88
C GLU A 115 15.72 -15.15 -13.76
N VAL A 116 14.90 -15.35 -12.72
CA VAL A 116 15.29 -16.10 -11.52
C VAL A 116 14.90 -17.57 -11.60
N LEU A 117 13.72 -17.86 -12.16
CA LEU A 117 13.14 -19.21 -12.19
C LEU A 117 13.10 -19.83 -13.58
N ASN A 118 13.46 -19.08 -14.63
CA ASN A 118 13.31 -19.47 -16.04
C ASN A 118 11.88 -19.91 -16.37
N LYS A 119 10.89 -19.20 -15.82
CA LYS A 119 9.45 -19.42 -16.03
C LYS A 119 8.85 -18.22 -16.74
N ASP A 120 8.03 -18.44 -17.75
CA ASP A 120 7.29 -17.37 -18.42
C ASP A 120 5.88 -17.28 -17.86
N LEU A 121 5.56 -16.16 -17.22
CA LEU A 121 4.23 -15.88 -16.69
C LEU A 121 3.32 -15.28 -17.76
N LYS A 122 2.09 -15.77 -17.83
CA LYS A 122 1.04 -15.16 -18.64
C LYS A 122 0.46 -13.95 -17.92
N ILE A 123 0.42 -12.83 -18.59
CA ILE A 123 -0.24 -11.59 -18.13
C ILE A 123 -1.33 -11.18 -19.13
N PRO A 124 -2.40 -10.47 -18.74
CA PRO A 124 -2.67 -9.96 -17.38
C PRO A 124 -3.12 -11.07 -16.41
N PHE A 125 -2.88 -10.86 -15.11
CA PHE A 125 -3.36 -11.76 -14.06
C PHE A 125 -4.87 -11.61 -13.87
N ARG A 126 -5.49 -12.69 -13.37
CA ARG A 126 -6.92 -12.72 -13.04
C ARG A 126 -7.24 -11.68 -11.96
N ARG A 127 -8.42 -11.05 -12.06
CA ARG A 127 -8.95 -10.09 -11.08
C ARG A 127 -10.25 -10.61 -10.49
N LEU A 128 -10.35 -10.65 -9.17
CA LEU A 128 -11.53 -11.11 -8.46
C LEU A 128 -11.96 -10.08 -7.40
N PRO A 129 -13.24 -9.71 -7.34
CA PRO A 129 -13.75 -8.86 -6.27
C PRO A 129 -13.66 -9.55 -4.91
N TYR A 130 -13.30 -8.79 -3.87
CA TYR A 130 -13.18 -9.28 -2.49
C TYR A 130 -14.42 -10.06 -2.01
N GLU A 131 -15.63 -9.54 -2.26
CA GLU A 131 -16.88 -10.18 -1.84
C GLU A 131 -17.08 -11.56 -2.48
N GLU A 132 -16.71 -11.70 -3.77
CA GLU A 132 -16.80 -12.98 -4.47
C GLU A 132 -15.83 -14.00 -3.88
N VAL A 133 -14.61 -13.56 -3.61
CA VAL A 133 -13.55 -14.41 -3.05
C VAL A 133 -13.92 -14.87 -1.64
N MET A 134 -14.37 -13.96 -0.78
CA MET A 134 -14.82 -14.27 0.57
C MET A 134 -16.01 -15.25 0.58
N LYS A 135 -16.97 -15.04 -0.34
CA LYS A 135 -18.13 -15.92 -0.46
C LYS A 135 -17.76 -17.33 -0.94
N LYS A 136 -16.81 -17.43 -1.88
CA LYS A 136 -16.47 -18.72 -2.52
C LYS A 136 -15.42 -19.51 -1.72
N TYR A 137 -14.42 -18.82 -1.16
CA TYR A 137 -13.25 -19.46 -0.54
C TYR A 137 -13.15 -19.23 0.97
N GLY A 138 -13.93 -18.29 1.53
CA GLY A 138 -13.87 -17.95 2.96
C GLY A 138 -12.57 -17.24 3.38
N SER A 139 -11.77 -16.79 2.42
CA SER A 139 -10.48 -16.13 2.63
C SER A 139 -10.21 -15.14 1.51
N ASP A 140 -9.56 -14.03 1.81
CA ASP A 140 -9.04 -13.04 0.85
C ASP A 140 -7.73 -13.47 0.15
N LYS A 141 -7.21 -14.65 0.52
CA LYS A 141 -5.98 -15.24 -0.04
C LYS A 141 -6.25 -16.63 -0.61
N PRO A 142 -7.03 -16.75 -1.70
CA PRO A 142 -7.38 -18.06 -2.25
C PRO A 142 -6.20 -18.71 -2.96
N ASP A 143 -6.06 -20.02 -2.79
CA ASP A 143 -5.18 -20.84 -3.63
C ASP A 143 -5.97 -21.37 -4.83
N LEU A 144 -5.73 -20.78 -5.99
CA LEU A 144 -6.47 -21.09 -7.21
C LEU A 144 -5.78 -22.16 -8.10
N ARG A 145 -4.67 -22.75 -7.68
CA ARG A 145 -3.95 -23.76 -8.48
C ARG A 145 -4.82 -24.92 -8.94
N LYS A 146 -5.76 -25.38 -8.09
CA LYS A 146 -6.70 -26.46 -8.45
C LYS A 146 -7.70 -26.07 -9.54
N GLU A 147 -8.01 -24.78 -9.64
CA GLU A 147 -8.95 -24.27 -10.63
C GLU A 147 -8.26 -23.90 -11.95
N THR A 148 -7.08 -23.30 -11.86
CA THR A 148 -6.31 -22.83 -13.03
C THR A 148 -5.47 -23.92 -13.68
N GLY A 149 -5.06 -24.94 -12.91
CA GLY A 149 -4.08 -25.94 -13.35
C GLY A 149 -2.65 -25.38 -13.48
N GLU A 150 -2.41 -24.14 -13.03
CA GLU A 150 -1.11 -23.47 -13.11
C GLU A 150 -0.26 -23.76 -11.88
N GLU A 151 1.06 -23.91 -12.06
CA GLU A 151 2.02 -24.05 -10.94
C GLU A 151 2.07 -22.78 -10.08
N TYR A 152 1.98 -21.61 -10.74
CA TYR A 152 2.01 -20.27 -10.14
C TYR A 152 0.73 -19.53 -10.52
N SER A 153 -0.26 -19.57 -9.65
CA SER A 153 -1.56 -18.97 -9.89
C SER A 153 -1.63 -17.60 -9.22
N PHE A 154 -1.35 -16.56 -10.00
CA PHE A 154 -1.48 -15.17 -9.58
C PHE A 154 -2.90 -14.67 -9.69
N THR A 155 -3.35 -13.91 -8.70
CA THR A 155 -4.69 -13.32 -8.71
C THR A 155 -4.69 -11.99 -7.97
N TRP A 156 -5.22 -10.97 -8.61
CA TRP A 156 -5.55 -9.72 -7.95
C TRP A 156 -6.87 -9.86 -7.21
N ILE A 157 -6.87 -9.49 -5.94
CA ILE A 157 -8.09 -9.28 -5.17
C ILE A 157 -8.33 -7.78 -5.12
N VAL A 158 -9.52 -7.36 -5.54
CA VAL A 158 -9.87 -5.94 -5.71
C VAL A 158 -11.17 -5.61 -4.98
N ASP A 159 -11.51 -4.33 -4.92
CA ASP A 159 -12.78 -3.86 -4.37
C ASP A 159 -13.02 -4.27 -2.91
N PHE A 160 -11.99 -4.19 -2.09
CA PHE A 160 -12.13 -4.37 -0.64
C PHE A 160 -13.09 -3.34 -0.03
N PRO A 161 -13.77 -3.66 1.06
CA PRO A 161 -14.56 -2.67 1.78
C PRO A 161 -13.67 -1.50 2.25
N LEU A 162 -14.16 -0.27 2.12
CA LEU A 162 -13.42 0.90 2.57
C LEU A 162 -13.36 0.98 4.10
N PHE A 163 -14.42 0.50 4.75
CA PHE A 163 -14.57 0.48 6.21
C PHE A 163 -15.02 -0.89 6.69
N GLU A 164 -14.60 -1.25 7.89
CA GLU A 164 -15.08 -2.41 8.64
C GLU A 164 -15.55 -1.99 10.03
N TYR A 165 -16.44 -2.76 10.64
CA TYR A 165 -16.92 -2.47 11.99
C TYR A 165 -15.99 -3.11 13.03
N SER A 166 -15.27 -2.29 13.78
CA SER A 166 -14.48 -2.73 14.93
C SER A 166 -15.37 -2.96 16.14
N LYS A 167 -15.45 -4.20 16.61
CA LYS A 167 -16.19 -4.53 17.85
C LYS A 167 -15.52 -3.94 19.09
N GLU A 168 -14.19 -3.81 19.08
CA GLU A 168 -13.41 -3.25 20.19
C GLU A 168 -13.63 -1.75 20.31
N GLU A 169 -13.53 -1.03 19.17
CA GLU A 169 -13.71 0.42 19.15
C GLU A 169 -15.19 0.84 19.04
N LYS A 170 -16.12 -0.12 18.83
CA LYS A 170 -17.58 0.09 18.65
C LYS A 170 -17.90 1.14 17.57
N ARG A 171 -17.10 1.15 16.49
CA ARG A 171 -17.24 2.09 15.36
C ARG A 171 -16.68 1.52 14.06
N PHE A 172 -17.02 2.16 12.95
CA PHE A 172 -16.36 1.87 11.69
C PHE A 172 -14.93 2.41 11.67
N VAL A 173 -13.99 1.56 11.28
CA VAL A 173 -12.57 1.86 11.06
C VAL A 173 -12.22 1.64 9.60
N ALA A 174 -11.11 2.19 9.11
CA ALA A 174 -10.66 1.88 7.76
C ALA A 174 -10.21 0.42 7.70
N ALA A 175 -10.69 -0.34 6.72
CA ALA A 175 -10.32 -1.75 6.56
C ALA A 175 -8.83 -1.93 6.28
N HIS A 176 -8.24 -1.09 5.42
CA HIS A 176 -6.79 -1.07 5.18
C HIS A 176 -6.15 0.14 5.89
N HIS A 177 -6.08 1.27 5.21
CA HIS A 177 -5.52 2.49 5.79
C HIS A 177 -6.42 3.72 5.49
N PRO A 178 -6.33 4.80 6.28
CA PRO A 178 -7.32 5.89 6.22
C PRO A 178 -7.23 6.76 4.96
N PHE A 179 -6.23 6.61 4.11
CA PHE A 179 -6.03 7.42 2.90
C PHE A 179 -6.25 6.65 1.58
N CYS A 180 -6.97 5.51 1.61
CA CYS A 180 -7.45 4.84 0.40
C CYS A 180 -8.54 5.65 -0.30
N MET A 181 -8.49 5.73 -1.64
CA MET A 181 -9.53 6.38 -2.43
C MET A 181 -10.80 5.53 -2.45
N PRO A 182 -11.99 6.11 -2.18
CA PRO A 182 -13.26 5.43 -2.45
C PRO A 182 -13.42 5.21 -3.95
N ASN A 183 -14.01 4.08 -4.35
CA ASN A 183 -14.31 3.82 -5.77
C ASN A 183 -15.55 4.56 -6.26
N ASP A 184 -16.48 4.88 -5.37
CA ASP A 184 -17.70 5.64 -5.65
C ASP A 184 -17.88 6.79 -4.65
N LEU A 185 -17.75 8.03 -5.12
CA LEU A 185 -17.85 9.22 -4.28
C LEU A 185 -19.29 9.56 -3.89
N LYS A 186 -20.28 9.25 -4.74
CA LYS A 186 -21.69 9.49 -4.41
C LYS A 186 -22.14 8.55 -3.30
N LEU A 187 -21.88 7.27 -3.46
CA LEU A 187 -22.16 6.28 -2.43
C LEU A 187 -21.41 6.58 -1.14
N PHE A 188 -20.17 7.12 -1.22
CA PHE A 188 -19.41 7.55 -0.06
C PHE A 188 -20.08 8.68 0.74
N GLU A 189 -20.77 9.59 0.06
CA GLU A 189 -21.53 10.66 0.71
C GLU A 189 -22.83 10.11 1.34
N GLU A 190 -23.55 9.24 0.63
CA GLU A 190 -24.81 8.66 1.04
C GLU A 190 -24.66 7.61 2.14
N ASP A 191 -23.86 6.58 1.91
CA ASP A 191 -23.61 5.47 2.86
C ASP A 191 -22.15 4.98 2.79
N PRO A 192 -21.24 5.61 3.54
CA PRO A 192 -19.81 5.25 3.53
C PRO A 192 -19.52 3.81 4.00
N THR A 193 -20.51 3.13 4.62
CA THR A 193 -20.32 1.74 5.09
C THR A 193 -20.39 0.71 3.98
N LYS A 194 -20.99 1.07 2.84
CA LYS A 194 -21.13 0.21 1.66
C LYS A 194 -20.09 0.47 0.59
N VAL A 195 -19.26 1.50 0.77
CA VAL A 195 -18.27 1.91 -0.22
C VAL A 195 -17.07 0.97 -0.22
N LYS A 196 -16.63 0.63 -1.41
CA LYS A 196 -15.38 -0.09 -1.65
C LYS A 196 -14.23 0.89 -1.82
N GLY A 197 -13.02 0.46 -1.44
CA GLY A 197 -11.80 1.20 -1.69
C GLY A 197 -11.17 0.83 -3.03
N LYS A 198 -10.46 1.76 -3.68
CA LYS A 198 -9.51 1.43 -4.75
C LYS A 198 -8.25 0.79 -4.13
N THR A 199 -8.46 -0.34 -3.43
CA THR A 199 -7.44 -1.16 -2.77
C THR A 199 -7.33 -2.50 -3.48
N TYR A 200 -6.16 -3.08 -3.43
CA TYR A 200 -5.85 -4.34 -4.11
C TYR A 200 -4.74 -5.09 -3.40
N ASP A 201 -4.85 -6.41 -3.43
CA ASP A 201 -3.80 -7.34 -3.04
C ASP A 201 -3.47 -8.26 -4.20
N LEU A 202 -2.18 -8.60 -4.38
CA LEU A 202 -1.76 -9.65 -5.29
C LEU A 202 -1.48 -10.92 -4.49
N VAL A 203 -2.21 -11.97 -4.81
CA VAL A 203 -2.10 -13.28 -4.18
C VAL A 203 -1.45 -14.27 -5.12
N LEU A 204 -0.49 -15.03 -4.63
CA LEU A 204 0.13 -16.16 -5.30
C LEU A 204 -0.06 -17.42 -4.46
N ASN A 205 -0.76 -18.42 -5.00
CA ASN A 205 -0.90 -19.74 -4.38
C ASN A 205 -1.35 -19.70 -2.91
N GLY A 206 -2.28 -18.81 -2.58
CA GLY A 206 -2.79 -18.67 -1.21
C GLY A 206 -1.97 -17.73 -0.31
N THR A 207 -0.95 -17.07 -0.83
CA THR A 207 -0.09 -16.13 -0.09
C THR A 207 -0.20 -14.73 -0.69
N GLU A 208 -0.46 -13.72 0.16
CA GLU A 208 -0.38 -12.32 -0.23
C GLU A 208 1.08 -11.92 -0.48
N LEU A 209 1.38 -11.48 -1.69
CA LEU A 209 2.71 -11.00 -2.06
C LEU A 209 2.83 -9.49 -1.96
N LEU A 210 1.73 -8.78 -2.21
CA LEU A 210 1.71 -7.34 -2.34
C LEU A 210 0.34 -6.81 -1.96
N SER A 211 0.33 -5.66 -1.34
CA SER A 211 -0.88 -4.87 -1.03
C SER A 211 -0.67 -3.42 -1.44
N GLY A 212 -1.72 -2.77 -1.92
CA GLY A 212 -1.65 -1.38 -2.33
C GLY A 212 -3.01 -0.70 -2.48
N SER A 213 -2.97 0.59 -2.83
CA SER A 213 -4.18 1.37 -3.09
C SER A 213 -3.90 2.62 -3.91
N ILE A 214 -4.92 3.12 -4.59
CA ILE A 214 -4.93 4.52 -5.04
C ILE A 214 -5.21 5.42 -3.82
N ARG A 215 -4.42 6.48 -3.68
CA ARG A 215 -4.48 7.39 -2.53
C ARG A 215 -5.52 8.48 -2.72
N VAL A 216 -6.16 8.90 -1.63
CA VAL A 216 -7.02 10.09 -1.66
C VAL A 216 -6.14 11.31 -1.88
N HIS A 217 -6.35 12.00 -2.99
CA HIS A 217 -5.67 13.24 -3.33
C HIS A 217 -6.55 14.48 -3.11
N ASN A 218 -7.87 14.31 -2.93
CA ASN A 218 -8.78 15.41 -2.61
C ASN A 218 -8.89 15.60 -1.09
N PRO A 219 -8.53 16.80 -0.56
CA PRO A 219 -8.57 17.09 0.87
C PRO A 219 -9.96 17.04 1.47
N GLU A 220 -11.01 17.39 0.71
CA GLU A 220 -12.39 17.38 1.20
C GLU A 220 -12.87 15.95 1.47
N ILE A 221 -12.55 15.01 0.57
CA ILE A 221 -12.83 13.59 0.75
C ILE A 221 -12.11 13.08 2.00
N GLN A 222 -10.83 13.42 2.17
CA GLN A 222 -10.06 12.99 3.32
C GLN A 222 -10.58 13.59 4.63
N MET A 223 -10.93 14.88 4.65
CA MET A 223 -11.53 15.53 5.84
C MET A 223 -12.89 14.93 6.20
N THR A 224 -13.71 14.55 5.22
CA THR A 224 -14.99 13.88 5.48
C THR A 224 -14.77 12.53 6.15
N LYS A 225 -13.79 11.75 5.69
CA LYS A 225 -13.36 10.51 6.38
C LYS A 225 -12.93 10.74 7.82
N GLU A 226 -12.23 11.83 8.08
CA GLU A 226 -11.66 12.14 9.40
C GLU A 226 -12.67 12.71 10.39
N ARG A 227 -13.59 13.57 9.95
CA ARG A 227 -14.69 14.09 10.78
C ARG A 227 -15.51 12.94 11.37
N LYS A 228 -15.70 11.86 10.61
CA LYS A 228 -16.38 10.65 11.07
C LYS A 228 -15.53 9.81 12.04
N LYS A 229 -14.22 10.06 12.18
CA LYS A 229 -13.26 9.24 12.94
C LYS A 229 -12.65 9.88 14.19
N LYS A 230 -12.82 11.19 14.49
CA LYS A 230 -12.08 11.90 15.56
C LYS A 230 -10.56 11.60 15.52
N LEU A 231 -9.87 11.99 14.45
CA LEU A 231 -8.47 11.64 14.22
C LEU A 231 -7.45 12.52 14.96
N ASN A 232 -6.35 11.91 15.41
CA ASN A 232 -5.24 12.52 16.14
C ASN A 232 -4.40 13.52 15.31
N ARG A 233 -3.76 14.49 15.99
CA ARG A 233 -2.97 15.61 15.44
C ARG A 233 -1.90 15.23 14.40
N LEU A 234 -1.32 14.02 14.46
CA LEU A 234 -0.31 13.54 13.52
C LEU A 234 -0.88 13.14 12.15
N LYS A 235 -2.11 12.65 12.12
CA LYS A 235 -2.80 12.35 10.85
C LYS A 235 -3.10 13.62 10.05
N ARG A 236 -3.29 14.78 10.72
CA ARG A 236 -3.39 16.09 10.07
C ARG A 236 -2.11 16.51 9.35
N LEU A 237 -0.95 16.08 9.83
CA LEU A 237 0.34 16.39 9.20
C LEU A 237 0.50 15.66 7.85
N LEU A 238 0.11 14.39 7.79
CA LEU A 238 0.11 13.59 6.55
C LEU A 238 -0.85 14.19 5.50
N ILE A 239 -2.00 14.69 5.94
CA ILE A 239 -2.97 15.37 5.06
C ILE A 239 -2.41 16.68 4.52
N ASN A 240 -1.73 17.46 5.33
CA ASN A 240 -1.13 18.71 4.89
C ASN A 240 -0.04 18.48 3.83
N VAL A 241 0.70 17.38 3.92
CA VAL A 241 1.68 16.98 2.88
C VAL A 241 0.97 16.66 1.56
N PHE A 242 -0.16 15.96 1.61
CA PHE A 242 -1.00 15.72 0.43
C PHE A 242 -1.60 16.99 -0.18
N LEU A 243 -2.01 17.95 0.66
CA LEU A 243 -2.56 19.25 0.23
C LEU A 243 -1.56 20.10 -0.57
N ILE A 244 -0.30 20.06 -0.18
CA ILE A 244 0.78 20.79 -0.87
C ILE A 244 0.99 20.21 -2.28
N TYR A 245 0.87 18.89 -2.43
CA TYR A 245 1.03 18.20 -3.70
C TYR A 245 -0.01 18.64 -4.76
N GLN A 246 -1.28 18.74 -4.39
CA GLN A 246 -2.35 19.16 -5.32
C GLN A 246 -2.20 20.60 -5.84
N LYS A 247 -1.78 21.54 -4.99
CA LYS A 247 -1.59 22.92 -5.42
C LYS A 247 -0.52 23.05 -6.52
N ARG A 248 0.50 22.18 -6.52
CA ARG A 248 1.53 22.18 -7.57
C ARG A 248 1.08 21.50 -8.86
N GLY A 249 0.26 20.45 -8.78
CA GLY A 249 -0.29 19.76 -9.97
C GLY A 249 -1.23 20.66 -10.79
N GLN A 250 -2.03 21.50 -10.15
CA GLN A 250 -2.92 22.46 -10.83
C GLN A 250 -2.19 23.61 -11.54
N HIS A 251 -0.96 23.93 -11.13
CA HIS A 251 -0.14 24.96 -11.81
C HIS A 251 0.64 24.44 -13.02
N ARG A 252 0.78 23.11 -13.20
CA ARG A 252 1.39 22.53 -14.42
C ARG A 252 0.39 22.22 -15.53
N ALA A 253 -0.92 22.30 -15.25
CA ALA A 253 -2.00 22.06 -16.22
C ALA A 253 -2.58 23.36 -16.82
N LYS A 254 -1.90 24.48 -16.66
CA LYS A 254 -2.12 25.75 -17.36
C LYS A 254 -0.81 26.10 -18.14
#